data_33e44293569dcefca70a0a6931e7d411
#
_entry.id   33e44293569dcefca70a0a6931e7d411
#
_cell.length_a   1.000
_cell.length_b   1.000
_cell.length_c   1.000
_cell.angle_alpha   90.00
_cell.angle_beta   90.00
_cell.angle_gamma   90.00
#
_symmetry.space_group_name_H-M   'P 1'
#
loop_
_entity.id
_entity.type
_entity.pdbx_description
1 polymer ?
#
loop_
_entity_poly.entity_id
_entity_poly.type
_entity_poly.pdbx_seq_one_letter_code
_entity_poly.pdbx_strand_id
1 'polypeptide(L)'
;LDWSERTGIDPDSTIDLSPVAHFAAFPNLALFANAGFPFTRYADLATTAFVMPQASSAEEVQSFLNLLGMMADATGVPPTRYKVVDAAQVDSVADRDLIVIGLNSTQPLLKRWESFNSVHITPTSVTAAPGLSFLQRQFQPTDPRAPYYRGAAPELAKANLGKPYAFLSSFWSPLDADRLVVMVGGTQPAALVDMSNHLGDPEMVAKVQGDFYYLTGSKGEFYTSGIRKFVGGLPIWWRIQWLAGSFELATFICVVCVIFIFAVTIERFSAHRANRLLSRTLSDGS
;
A
#
# COMPACT_ATOMS: atom_id res chain seq x y z
N LEU A 1 24.61 30.00 -24.31
CA LEU A 1 25.07 29.41 -23.04
C LEU A 1 25.05 27.89 -23.23
N ASP A 2 26.22 27.32 -23.39
CA ASP A 2 26.38 25.87 -23.54
C ASP A 2 26.22 25.23 -22.16
N TRP A 3 25.13 24.52 -21.97
CA TRP A 3 24.79 23.82 -20.73
C TRP A 3 25.51 22.47 -20.57
N SER A 4 26.24 22.02 -21.61
CA SER A 4 26.89 20.73 -21.66
C SER A 4 28.09 20.58 -20.71
N GLU A 5 28.68 21.67 -20.25
CA GLU A 5 29.89 21.64 -19.42
C GLU A 5 29.66 21.85 -17.90
N ARG A 6 28.38 22.00 -17.45
CA ARG A 6 28.08 22.35 -16.03
C ARG A 6 27.17 21.40 -15.28
N THR A 7 26.83 20.26 -15.84
CA THR A 7 25.92 19.27 -15.20
C THR A 7 26.66 18.02 -14.70
N GLY A 8 27.89 18.20 -14.21
CA GLY A 8 28.54 17.11 -13.47
C GLY A 8 28.13 17.10 -12.00
N ILE A 9 27.61 15.98 -11.52
CA ILE A 9 27.48 15.73 -10.07
C ILE A 9 28.89 15.39 -9.59
N ASP A 10 29.37 16.12 -8.55
CA ASP A 10 30.66 15.84 -7.93
C ASP A 10 30.63 14.40 -7.38
N PRO A 11 31.67 13.57 -7.64
CA PRO A 11 31.76 12.23 -7.10
C PRO A 11 31.63 12.15 -5.58
N ASP A 12 32.00 13.23 -4.87
CA ASP A 12 31.91 13.33 -3.42
C ASP A 12 30.54 13.86 -2.92
N SER A 13 29.61 14.12 -3.85
CA SER A 13 28.26 14.57 -3.50
C SER A 13 27.53 13.49 -2.72
N THR A 14 26.94 13.85 -1.58
CA THR A 14 26.14 12.97 -0.74
C THR A 14 24.74 13.55 -0.51
N ILE A 15 23.75 12.68 -0.44
CA ILE A 15 22.39 13.04 -0.04
C ILE A 15 22.14 12.45 1.34
N ASP A 16 21.96 13.32 2.35
CA ASP A 16 21.58 12.88 3.68
C ASP A 16 20.06 12.68 3.76
N LEU A 17 19.63 11.43 3.86
CA LEU A 17 18.23 11.02 4.02
C LEU A 17 17.85 10.78 5.49
N SER A 18 18.77 10.94 6.44
CA SER A 18 18.53 10.69 7.87
C SER A 18 17.38 11.52 8.46
N PRO A 19 17.15 12.80 8.04
CA PRO A 19 16.00 13.57 8.53
C PRO A 19 14.67 13.22 7.84
N VAL A 20 14.67 12.36 6.80
CA VAL A 20 13.45 11.99 6.09
C VAL A 20 12.67 10.95 6.90
N ALA A 21 11.39 11.22 7.13
CA ALA A 21 10.53 10.28 7.84
C ALA A 21 10.27 9.03 6.99
N HIS A 22 10.63 7.87 7.53
CA HIS A 22 10.35 6.57 6.92
C HIS A 22 8.96 6.10 7.37
N PHE A 23 7.95 6.41 6.56
CA PHE A 23 6.56 6.10 6.87
C PHE A 23 5.78 5.82 5.57
N ALA A 24 5.14 4.66 5.51
CA ALA A 24 4.36 4.24 4.34
C ALA A 24 3.13 3.45 4.73
N ALA A 25 2.10 3.54 3.88
CA ALA A 25 0.89 2.74 3.99
C ALA A 25 1.04 1.46 3.16
N PHE A 26 0.66 0.30 3.73
CA PHE A 26 0.65 -1.00 3.06
C PHE A 26 -0.72 -1.68 3.23
N PRO A 27 -1.13 -2.53 2.27
CA PRO A 27 -0.45 -2.87 1.01
C PRO A 27 -0.41 -1.71 0.02
N ASN A 28 0.64 -1.66 -0.82
CA ASN A 28 0.83 -0.61 -1.82
C ASN A 28 1.62 -1.12 -3.03
N LEU A 29 0.93 -1.43 -4.10
CA LEU A 29 1.53 -1.93 -5.34
C LEU A 29 2.40 -0.90 -6.06
N ALA A 30 2.18 0.42 -5.85
CA ALA A 30 3.04 1.43 -6.43
C ALA A 30 4.48 1.35 -5.92
N LEU A 31 4.68 1.04 -4.63
CA LEU A 31 6.01 0.84 -4.06
C LEU A 31 6.68 -0.42 -4.61
N PHE A 32 5.89 -1.48 -4.79
CA PHE A 32 6.37 -2.72 -5.40
C PHE A 32 6.77 -2.51 -6.86
N ALA A 33 5.91 -1.90 -7.66
CA ALA A 33 6.15 -1.70 -9.08
C ALA A 33 7.34 -0.77 -9.37
N ASN A 34 7.51 0.30 -8.57
CA ASN A 34 8.59 1.28 -8.80
C ASN A 34 9.96 0.82 -8.30
N ALA A 35 10.02 0.03 -7.22
CA ALA A 35 11.29 -0.30 -6.57
C ALA A 35 11.35 -1.72 -5.99
N GLY A 36 10.35 -2.56 -6.23
CA GLY A 36 10.26 -3.88 -5.61
C GLY A 36 10.07 -3.85 -4.09
N PHE A 37 9.76 -2.66 -3.49
CA PHE A 37 9.64 -2.53 -2.04
C PHE A 37 8.31 -3.13 -1.52
N PRO A 38 8.28 -3.88 -0.40
CA PRO A 38 9.35 -4.02 0.62
C PRO A 38 10.34 -5.17 0.38
N PHE A 39 10.20 -5.94 -0.70
CA PHE A 39 11.04 -7.12 -0.99
C PHE A 39 12.51 -6.74 -1.17
N THR A 40 12.77 -5.55 -1.71
CA THR A 40 14.10 -4.95 -1.90
C THR A 40 14.65 -4.22 -0.68
N ARG A 41 14.03 -4.38 0.51
CA ARG A 41 14.52 -3.78 1.78
C ARG A 41 16.00 -4.11 2.03
N TYR A 42 16.39 -5.33 1.69
CA TYR A 42 17.78 -5.75 1.61
C TYR A 42 18.12 -5.96 0.14
N ALA A 43 19.14 -5.30 -0.34
CA ALA A 43 19.50 -5.32 -1.76
C ALA A 43 19.77 -6.73 -2.30
N ASP A 44 20.24 -7.65 -1.45
CA ASP A 44 20.48 -9.06 -1.77
C ASP A 44 19.21 -9.95 -1.67
N LEU A 45 18.05 -9.35 -1.38
CA LEU A 45 16.75 -9.99 -1.18
C LEU A 45 16.73 -11.02 -0.03
N ALA A 46 17.52 -10.81 1.04
CA ALA A 46 17.67 -11.76 2.14
C ALA A 46 16.36 -12.11 2.88
N THR A 47 15.37 -11.22 2.88
CA THR A 47 14.05 -11.42 3.52
C THR A 47 12.93 -11.70 2.52
N THR A 48 13.26 -12.05 1.29
CA THR A 48 12.28 -12.32 0.21
C THR A 48 12.27 -13.79 -0.15
N ALA A 49 11.08 -14.32 -0.41
CA ALA A 49 10.94 -15.66 -1.02
C ALA A 49 9.94 -15.60 -2.18
N PHE A 50 10.28 -16.31 -3.24
CA PHE A 50 9.43 -16.55 -4.38
C PHE A 50 8.73 -17.89 -4.22
N VAL A 51 7.43 -17.93 -4.42
CA VAL A 51 6.65 -19.17 -4.39
C VAL A 51 6.19 -19.48 -5.80
N MET A 52 6.79 -20.53 -6.38
CA MET A 52 6.56 -20.97 -7.75
C MET A 52 5.65 -22.19 -7.79
N PRO A 53 4.94 -22.46 -8.89
CA PRO A 53 4.29 -23.75 -9.10
C PRO A 53 5.31 -24.90 -9.07
N GLN A 54 4.91 -26.06 -8.56
CA GLN A 54 5.78 -27.23 -8.50
C GLN A 54 6.27 -27.66 -9.90
N ALA A 55 5.41 -27.51 -10.92
CA ALA A 55 5.75 -27.72 -12.33
C ALA A 55 5.54 -26.41 -13.08
N SER A 56 6.52 -25.51 -12.97
CA SER A 56 6.47 -24.19 -13.63
C SER A 56 6.62 -24.31 -15.14
N SER A 57 5.81 -23.58 -15.88
CA SER A 57 5.97 -23.41 -17.33
C SER A 57 7.16 -22.48 -17.64
N ALA A 58 7.59 -22.44 -18.90
CA ALA A 58 8.63 -21.53 -19.34
C ALA A 58 8.26 -20.05 -19.11
N GLU A 59 6.99 -19.70 -19.32
CA GLU A 59 6.45 -18.35 -19.13
C GLU A 59 6.38 -17.97 -17.64
N GLU A 60 6.07 -18.89 -16.75
CA GLU A 60 6.11 -18.64 -15.29
C GLU A 60 7.55 -18.40 -14.83
N VAL A 61 8.51 -19.19 -15.35
CA VAL A 61 9.94 -18.96 -15.08
C VAL A 61 10.41 -17.63 -15.68
N GLN A 62 9.99 -17.30 -16.90
CA GLN A 62 10.29 -16.00 -17.50
C GLN A 62 9.76 -14.85 -16.65
N SER A 63 8.51 -14.92 -16.18
CA SER A 63 7.93 -13.91 -15.31
C SER A 63 8.69 -13.75 -14.00
N PHE A 64 9.13 -14.87 -13.40
CA PHE A 64 10.00 -14.85 -12.23
C PHE A 64 11.34 -14.13 -12.52
N LEU A 65 12.00 -14.46 -13.63
CA LEU A 65 13.28 -13.85 -14.00
C LEU A 65 13.13 -12.35 -14.32
N ASN A 66 12.03 -11.94 -14.95
CA ASN A 66 11.73 -10.53 -15.23
C ASN A 66 11.56 -9.74 -13.91
N LEU A 67 10.80 -10.29 -12.94
CA LEU A 67 10.62 -9.66 -11.62
C LEU A 67 11.94 -9.60 -10.83
N LEU A 68 12.73 -10.66 -10.90
CA LEU A 68 14.04 -10.69 -10.27
C LEU A 68 14.99 -9.66 -10.88
N GLY A 69 14.96 -9.51 -12.22
CA GLY A 69 15.70 -8.48 -12.95
C GLY A 69 15.28 -7.08 -12.58
N MET A 70 13.97 -6.81 -12.50
CA MET A 70 13.43 -5.53 -12.04
C MET A 70 13.94 -5.16 -10.63
N MET A 71 13.97 -6.11 -9.71
CA MET A 71 14.46 -5.88 -8.35
C MET A 71 15.98 -5.67 -8.30
N ALA A 72 16.73 -6.40 -9.13
CA ALA A 72 18.17 -6.23 -9.28
C ALA A 72 18.51 -4.84 -9.83
N ASP A 73 17.76 -4.38 -10.82
CA ASP A 73 17.90 -3.03 -11.38
C ASP A 73 17.60 -1.95 -10.34
N ALA A 74 16.50 -2.09 -9.60
CA ALA A 74 16.11 -1.16 -8.55
C ALA A 74 17.11 -1.06 -7.39
N THR A 75 17.82 -2.16 -7.07
CA THR A 75 18.81 -2.20 -5.97
C THR A 75 20.23 -1.92 -6.44
N GLY A 76 20.51 -2.04 -7.75
CA GLY A 76 21.86 -1.99 -8.30
C GLY A 76 22.77 -3.15 -7.88
N VAL A 77 22.22 -4.18 -7.22
CA VAL A 77 22.98 -5.33 -6.68
C VAL A 77 22.35 -6.63 -7.14
N PRO A 78 23.13 -7.61 -7.58
CA PRO A 78 22.60 -8.94 -7.91
C PRO A 78 21.93 -9.58 -6.68
N PRO A 79 20.68 -10.05 -6.79
CA PRO A 79 19.99 -10.74 -5.72
C PRO A 79 20.61 -12.13 -5.51
N THR A 80 21.11 -12.43 -4.31
CA THR A 80 21.84 -13.67 -4.02
C THR A 80 21.29 -14.47 -2.86
N ARG A 81 20.37 -13.89 -2.03
CA ARG A 81 19.90 -14.51 -0.78
C ARG A 81 18.40 -14.77 -0.71
N TYR A 82 17.68 -14.54 -1.82
CA TYR A 82 16.27 -14.93 -1.90
C TYR A 82 16.11 -16.45 -1.81
N LYS A 83 14.92 -16.89 -1.45
CA LYS A 83 14.54 -18.32 -1.52
C LYS A 83 13.51 -18.54 -2.62
N VAL A 84 13.55 -19.72 -3.22
CA VAL A 84 12.49 -20.21 -4.12
C VAL A 84 11.93 -21.47 -3.50
N VAL A 85 10.61 -21.51 -3.33
CA VAL A 85 9.87 -22.64 -2.76
C VAL A 85 8.62 -22.93 -3.59
N ASP A 86 8.02 -24.09 -3.40
CA ASP A 86 6.69 -24.38 -3.92
C ASP A 86 5.59 -24.09 -2.87
N ALA A 87 4.34 -24.23 -3.28
CA ALA A 87 3.19 -23.97 -2.41
C ALA A 87 3.11 -24.92 -1.20
N ALA A 88 3.69 -26.10 -1.27
CA ALA A 88 3.72 -27.06 -0.15
C ALA A 88 4.76 -26.68 0.91
N GLN A 89 5.78 -25.95 0.50
CA GLN A 89 6.89 -25.53 1.35
C GLN A 89 6.74 -24.10 1.88
N VAL A 90 5.63 -23.40 1.57
CA VAL A 90 5.45 -21.98 1.89
C VAL A 90 5.57 -21.68 3.39
N ASP A 91 5.16 -22.59 4.25
CA ASP A 91 5.25 -22.43 5.71
C ASP A 91 6.71 -22.37 6.22
N SER A 92 7.67 -22.94 5.45
CA SER A 92 9.10 -22.88 5.78
C SER A 92 9.75 -21.50 5.57
N VAL A 93 9.04 -20.59 4.92
CA VAL A 93 9.47 -19.22 4.62
C VAL A 93 8.50 -18.19 5.18
N ALA A 94 7.75 -18.55 6.22
CA ALA A 94 6.77 -17.67 6.87
C ALA A 94 7.38 -16.35 7.40
N ASP A 95 8.67 -16.37 7.76
CA ASP A 95 9.46 -15.24 8.24
C ASP A 95 9.85 -14.23 7.13
N ARG A 96 9.44 -14.48 5.87
CA ARG A 96 9.83 -13.68 4.70
C ARG A 96 8.63 -13.00 4.05
N ASP A 97 8.91 -11.90 3.34
CA ASP A 97 7.97 -11.32 2.40
C ASP A 97 7.87 -12.22 1.16
N LEU A 98 6.66 -12.48 0.67
CA LEU A 98 6.40 -13.53 -0.33
C LEU A 98 5.94 -12.94 -1.66
N ILE A 99 6.57 -13.38 -2.75
CA ILE A 99 6.10 -13.14 -4.12
C ILE A 99 5.60 -14.47 -4.68
N VAL A 100 4.29 -14.56 -4.85
CA VAL A 100 3.63 -15.79 -5.34
C VAL A 100 3.36 -15.62 -6.83
N ILE A 101 3.94 -16.49 -7.65
CA ILE A 101 3.82 -16.43 -9.11
C ILE A 101 3.13 -17.69 -9.62
N GLY A 102 2.22 -17.52 -10.58
CA GLY A 102 1.61 -18.64 -11.30
C GLY A 102 0.22 -18.36 -11.83
N LEU A 103 -0.32 -19.34 -12.51
CA LEU A 103 -1.68 -19.27 -13.07
C LEU A 103 -2.71 -19.75 -12.06
N ASN A 104 -3.97 -19.37 -12.27
CA ASN A 104 -5.09 -19.88 -11.47
C ASN A 104 -5.18 -21.42 -11.45
N SER A 105 -4.62 -22.08 -12.47
CA SER A 105 -4.60 -23.55 -12.61
C SER A 105 -3.37 -24.21 -12.00
N THR A 106 -2.23 -23.52 -11.88
CA THR A 106 -0.94 -24.08 -11.47
C THR A 106 -0.53 -23.69 -10.06
N GLN A 107 -1.02 -22.54 -9.54
CA GLN A 107 -0.64 -22.02 -8.24
C GLN A 107 -1.79 -22.14 -7.22
N PRO A 108 -1.74 -23.16 -6.33
CA PRO A 108 -2.84 -23.42 -5.39
C PRO A 108 -3.01 -22.32 -4.33
N LEU A 109 -1.97 -21.50 -4.05
CA LEU A 109 -2.05 -20.43 -3.09
C LEU A 109 -2.99 -19.30 -3.54
N LEU A 110 -3.19 -19.10 -4.85
CA LEU A 110 -4.14 -18.10 -5.36
C LEU A 110 -5.56 -18.37 -4.86
N LYS A 111 -5.94 -19.64 -4.79
CA LYS A 111 -7.24 -20.07 -4.23
C LYS A 111 -7.22 -20.15 -2.70
N ARG A 112 -6.14 -20.70 -2.11
CA ARG A 112 -6.02 -20.86 -0.64
C ARG A 112 -6.10 -19.51 0.07
N TRP A 113 -5.56 -18.45 -0.52
CA TRP A 113 -5.47 -17.12 0.07
C TRP A 113 -6.44 -16.10 -0.55
N GLU A 114 -7.44 -16.56 -1.30
CA GLU A 114 -8.43 -15.70 -1.95
C GLU A 114 -9.14 -14.77 -0.96
N SER A 115 -9.41 -15.24 0.27
CA SER A 115 -10.10 -14.46 1.30
C SER A 115 -9.29 -13.27 1.83
N PHE A 116 -7.98 -13.24 1.59
CA PHE A 116 -7.11 -12.12 1.97
C PHE A 116 -6.98 -11.08 0.87
N ASN A 117 -7.42 -11.40 -0.35
CA ASN A 117 -7.45 -10.46 -1.46
C ASN A 117 -8.57 -9.45 -1.26
N SER A 118 -8.32 -8.21 -1.70
CA SER A 118 -9.32 -7.15 -1.77
C SER A 118 -10.39 -7.39 -2.85
N VAL A 119 -10.19 -8.41 -3.67
CA VAL A 119 -11.07 -8.77 -4.79
C VAL A 119 -11.22 -10.28 -4.90
N HIS A 120 -12.39 -10.72 -5.38
CA HIS A 120 -12.61 -12.11 -5.79
C HIS A 120 -12.26 -12.26 -7.26
N ILE A 121 -11.39 -13.22 -7.55
CA ILE A 121 -10.82 -13.45 -8.87
C ILE A 121 -11.40 -14.76 -9.40
N THR A 122 -12.09 -14.68 -10.52
CA THR A 122 -12.54 -15.85 -11.28
C THR A 122 -11.86 -15.86 -12.66
N PRO A 123 -11.86 -16.98 -13.38
CA PRO A 123 -11.25 -17.01 -14.72
C PRO A 123 -11.82 -15.98 -15.72
N THR A 124 -13.04 -15.52 -15.50
CA THR A 124 -13.75 -14.63 -16.42
C THR A 124 -14.11 -13.27 -15.83
N SER A 125 -13.94 -13.08 -14.53
CA SER A 125 -14.35 -11.83 -13.86
C SER A 125 -13.50 -11.54 -12.64
N VAL A 126 -13.36 -10.25 -12.36
CA VAL A 126 -12.83 -9.72 -11.11
C VAL A 126 -13.94 -8.94 -10.43
N THR A 127 -14.28 -9.28 -9.20
CA THR A 127 -15.31 -8.60 -8.42
C THR A 127 -14.72 -8.09 -7.11
N ALA A 128 -15.08 -6.87 -6.72
CA ALA A 128 -14.64 -6.35 -5.44
C ALA A 128 -15.18 -7.22 -4.29
N ALA A 129 -14.33 -7.56 -3.33
CA ALA A 129 -14.77 -8.11 -2.06
C ALA A 129 -15.74 -7.12 -1.39
N PRO A 130 -16.69 -7.60 -0.53
CA PRO A 130 -17.62 -6.71 0.16
C PRO A 130 -16.83 -5.60 0.87
N GLY A 131 -16.99 -4.37 0.37
CA GLY A 131 -16.23 -3.22 0.86
C GLY A 131 -16.61 -2.89 2.30
N LEU A 132 -15.76 -2.13 2.95
CA LEU A 132 -16.04 -1.56 4.27
C LEU A 132 -17.38 -0.82 4.27
N SER A 133 -18.13 -0.96 5.37
CA SER A 133 -19.35 -0.19 5.60
C SER A 133 -19.03 1.32 5.52
N PHE A 134 -20.06 2.14 5.23
CA PHE A 134 -19.90 3.61 5.19
C PHE A 134 -19.21 4.15 6.45
N LEU A 135 -19.59 3.66 7.63
CA LEU A 135 -18.97 4.06 8.90
C LEU A 135 -17.50 3.67 8.99
N GLN A 136 -17.15 2.44 8.57
CA GLN A 136 -15.76 1.99 8.58
C GLN A 136 -14.87 2.84 7.65
N ARG A 137 -15.40 3.27 6.49
CA ARG A 137 -14.69 4.17 5.58
C ARG A 137 -14.41 5.55 6.19
N GLN A 138 -15.34 6.08 7.01
CA GLN A 138 -15.15 7.37 7.67
C GLN A 138 -14.06 7.35 8.76
N PHE A 139 -13.78 6.16 9.33
CA PHE A 139 -12.76 5.98 10.36
C PHE A 139 -11.46 5.37 9.81
N GLN A 140 -11.34 5.20 8.50
CA GLN A 140 -10.06 4.82 7.90
C GLN A 140 -9.22 6.05 7.59
N PRO A 141 -7.90 5.99 7.88
CA PRO A 141 -7.01 7.08 7.52
C PRO A 141 -7.02 7.26 5.99
N THR A 142 -7.44 8.43 5.54
CA THR A 142 -7.31 8.84 4.15
C THR A 142 -5.86 9.27 3.93
N ASP A 143 -5.18 8.64 2.98
CA ASP A 143 -3.91 9.15 2.50
C ASP A 143 -4.17 10.54 1.89
N PRO A 144 -3.49 11.63 2.32
CA PRO A 144 -3.64 12.95 1.70
C PRO A 144 -3.29 12.95 0.21
N ARG A 145 -2.60 11.92 -0.28
CA ARG A 145 -2.39 11.65 -1.71
C ARG A 145 -3.54 10.86 -2.34
N ALA A 146 -4.55 10.46 -1.56
CA ALA A 146 -5.68 9.65 -2.00
C ALA A 146 -6.50 10.19 -3.19
N PRO A 147 -6.54 11.50 -3.54
CA PRO A 147 -7.15 11.92 -4.80
C PRO A 147 -6.56 11.24 -6.03
N TYR A 148 -5.28 10.88 -5.96
CA TYR A 148 -4.59 10.14 -7.03
C TYR A 148 -4.82 8.62 -6.96
N TYR A 149 -5.31 8.09 -5.83
CA TYR A 149 -5.47 6.66 -5.55
C TYR A 149 -6.93 6.23 -5.37
N ARG A 150 -7.88 7.10 -5.66
CA ARG A 150 -9.31 6.73 -5.71
C ARG A 150 -9.56 5.91 -6.97
N GLY A 151 -9.07 4.67 -6.96
CA GLY A 151 -9.50 3.69 -7.94
C GLY A 151 -11.01 3.50 -7.83
N ALA A 152 -11.66 3.43 -8.97
CA ALA A 152 -13.10 3.30 -9.09
C ALA A 152 -13.57 1.95 -8.52
N ALA A 153 -13.81 1.92 -7.22
CA ALA A 153 -14.36 0.75 -6.53
C ALA A 153 -15.71 0.23 -7.11
N PRO A 154 -16.59 1.08 -7.68
CA PRO A 154 -17.85 0.61 -8.24
C PRO A 154 -17.75 -0.01 -9.63
N GLU A 155 -16.71 0.30 -10.40
CA GLU A 155 -16.61 -0.17 -11.80
C GLU A 155 -15.98 -1.55 -11.90
N LEU A 156 -15.11 -1.93 -10.98
CA LEU A 156 -14.53 -3.28 -10.90
C LEU A 156 -15.61 -4.36 -10.68
N ALA A 157 -16.67 -4.03 -9.97
CA ALA A 157 -17.77 -4.94 -9.69
C ALA A 157 -18.50 -5.47 -10.97
N LYS A 158 -18.15 -4.94 -12.15
CA LYS A 158 -18.77 -5.27 -13.43
C LYS A 158 -17.78 -5.64 -14.53
N ALA A 159 -16.48 -5.71 -14.25
CA ALA A 159 -15.50 -6.08 -15.26
C ALA A 159 -15.66 -7.56 -15.64
N ASN A 160 -16.49 -7.81 -16.63
CA ASN A 160 -16.55 -9.10 -17.28
C ASN A 160 -15.37 -9.19 -18.26
N LEU A 161 -14.28 -9.79 -17.78
CA LEU A 161 -13.04 -9.92 -18.54
C LEU A 161 -13.19 -11.08 -19.53
N GLY A 162 -13.84 -10.83 -20.67
CA GLY A 162 -13.96 -11.79 -21.75
C GLY A 162 -12.64 -12.12 -22.48
N LYS A 163 -11.50 -11.61 -21.98
CA LYS A 163 -10.15 -11.78 -22.54
C LYS A 163 -9.21 -12.33 -21.47
N PRO A 164 -8.11 -12.97 -21.86
CA PRO A 164 -7.04 -13.32 -20.94
C PRO A 164 -6.53 -12.09 -20.19
N TYR A 165 -6.29 -12.25 -18.88
CA TYR A 165 -5.75 -11.20 -18.04
C TYR A 165 -4.70 -11.72 -17.06
N ALA A 166 -3.86 -10.82 -16.58
CA ALA A 166 -3.01 -11.03 -15.43
C ALA A 166 -3.31 -9.99 -14.35
N PHE A 167 -2.92 -10.27 -13.12
CA PHE A 167 -3.16 -9.39 -12.01
C PHE A 167 -2.01 -9.38 -11.01
N LEU A 168 -1.92 -8.27 -10.28
CA LEU A 168 -1.13 -8.11 -9.07
C LEU A 168 -2.10 -7.92 -7.90
N SER A 169 -1.88 -8.62 -6.81
CA SER A 169 -2.61 -8.41 -5.58
C SER A 169 -1.64 -8.37 -4.40
N SER A 170 -1.79 -7.38 -3.53
CA SER A 170 -0.93 -7.24 -2.36
C SER A 170 -1.76 -7.21 -1.09
N PHE A 171 -1.35 -8.00 -0.10
CA PHE A 171 -2.01 -8.10 1.21
C PHE A 171 -1.00 -8.54 2.28
N TRP A 172 -1.40 -8.42 3.54
CA TRP A 172 -0.60 -8.92 4.66
C TRP A 172 -0.58 -10.44 4.69
N SER A 173 0.60 -10.99 4.93
CA SER A 173 0.78 -12.44 4.91
C SER A 173 -0.13 -13.15 5.93
N PRO A 174 -0.82 -14.21 5.51
CA PRO A 174 -1.58 -15.06 6.44
C PRO A 174 -0.68 -15.86 7.39
N LEU A 175 0.62 -15.96 7.09
CA LEU A 175 1.59 -16.73 7.87
C LEU A 175 2.26 -15.88 8.95
N ASP A 176 2.48 -14.59 8.66
CA ASP A 176 3.08 -13.62 9.59
C ASP A 176 2.49 -12.23 9.32
N ALA A 177 1.85 -11.65 10.31
CA ALA A 177 1.15 -10.36 10.22
C ALA A 177 2.06 -9.15 9.94
N ASP A 178 3.37 -9.30 10.05
CA ASP A 178 4.36 -8.25 9.79
C ASP A 178 5.06 -8.43 8.43
N ARG A 179 4.60 -9.41 7.63
CA ARG A 179 5.10 -9.71 6.29
C ARG A 179 4.07 -9.41 5.23
N LEU A 180 4.54 -9.10 4.04
CA LEU A 180 3.69 -8.82 2.89
C LEU A 180 3.74 -9.95 1.87
N VAL A 181 2.61 -10.13 1.20
CA VAL A 181 2.49 -11.00 0.03
C VAL A 181 2.15 -10.13 -1.18
N VAL A 182 2.83 -10.38 -2.29
CA VAL A 182 2.40 -9.95 -3.62
C VAL A 182 2.13 -11.20 -4.46
N MET A 183 0.91 -11.32 -4.93
CA MET A 183 0.53 -12.34 -5.91
C MET A 183 0.64 -11.77 -7.31
N VAL A 184 1.33 -12.48 -8.18
CA VAL A 184 1.44 -12.23 -9.61
C VAL A 184 0.76 -13.38 -10.32
N GLY A 185 -0.51 -13.20 -10.63
CA GLY A 185 -1.36 -14.25 -11.16
C GLY A 185 -1.86 -13.96 -12.56
N GLY A 186 -2.34 -15.00 -13.25
CA GLY A 186 -2.91 -14.86 -14.57
C GLY A 186 -3.82 -16.02 -14.97
N THR A 187 -4.62 -15.78 -16.01
CA THR A 187 -5.48 -16.82 -16.60
C THR A 187 -4.76 -17.64 -17.67
N GLN A 188 -3.73 -17.05 -18.30
CA GLN A 188 -2.93 -17.68 -19.34
C GLN A 188 -1.45 -17.30 -19.19
N PRO A 189 -0.52 -18.19 -19.62
CA PRO A 189 0.93 -17.97 -19.49
C PRO A 189 1.39 -16.66 -20.15
N ALA A 190 0.92 -16.36 -21.38
CA ALA A 190 1.27 -15.14 -22.08
C ALA A 190 0.88 -13.87 -21.30
N ALA A 191 -0.31 -13.83 -20.68
CA ALA A 191 -0.74 -12.68 -19.89
C ALA A 191 0.15 -12.46 -18.66
N LEU A 192 0.70 -13.53 -18.08
CA LEU A 192 1.63 -13.43 -16.96
C LEU A 192 2.96 -12.79 -17.37
N VAL A 193 3.47 -13.17 -18.56
CA VAL A 193 4.67 -12.55 -19.15
C VAL A 193 4.41 -11.08 -19.47
N ASP A 194 3.25 -10.78 -20.08
CA ASP A 194 2.86 -9.39 -20.37
C ASP A 194 2.84 -8.53 -19.09
N MET A 195 2.33 -9.06 -17.97
CA MET A 195 2.35 -8.36 -16.68
C MET A 195 3.78 -8.11 -16.20
N SER A 196 4.66 -9.08 -16.26
CA SER A 196 6.05 -8.92 -15.82
C SER A 196 6.83 -7.94 -16.71
N ASN A 197 6.56 -7.93 -18.04
CA ASN A 197 7.14 -6.95 -18.97
C ASN A 197 6.59 -5.54 -18.69
N HIS A 198 5.29 -5.43 -18.36
CA HIS A 198 4.64 -4.17 -17.99
C HIS A 198 5.30 -3.52 -16.77
N LEU A 199 5.74 -4.32 -15.80
CA LEU A 199 6.48 -3.85 -14.63
C LEU A 199 7.92 -3.40 -14.95
N GLY A 200 8.46 -3.80 -16.10
CA GLY A 200 9.76 -3.34 -16.61
C GLY A 200 9.69 -2.05 -17.42
N ASP A 201 8.48 -1.56 -17.75
CA ASP A 201 8.28 -0.36 -18.56
C ASP A 201 7.97 0.85 -17.66
N PRO A 202 8.85 1.89 -17.62
CA PRO A 202 8.67 3.07 -16.76
C PRO A 202 7.36 3.83 -17.01
N GLU A 203 6.85 3.86 -18.24
CA GLU A 203 5.57 4.53 -18.56
C GLU A 203 4.37 3.78 -18.00
N MET A 204 4.49 2.47 -17.91
CA MET A 204 3.42 1.59 -17.45
C MET A 204 3.42 1.41 -15.94
N VAL A 205 4.61 1.36 -15.34
CA VAL A 205 4.80 1.27 -13.87
C VAL A 205 4.05 2.38 -13.12
N ALA A 206 4.02 3.59 -13.66
CA ALA A 206 3.32 4.73 -13.06
C ALA A 206 1.78 4.50 -12.93
N LYS A 207 1.21 3.57 -13.69
CA LYS A 207 -0.21 3.21 -13.64
C LYS A 207 -0.52 2.14 -12.58
N VAL A 208 0.51 1.45 -12.08
CA VAL A 208 0.33 0.40 -11.07
C VAL A 208 0.19 1.04 -9.70
N GLN A 209 -1.01 0.94 -9.11
CA GLN A 209 -1.36 1.58 -7.85
C GLN A 209 -2.29 0.67 -7.03
N GLY A 210 -2.62 1.12 -5.82
CA GLY A 210 -3.57 0.40 -4.98
C GLY A 210 -3.02 -0.88 -4.34
N ASP A 211 -3.91 -1.78 -4.00
CA ASP A 211 -3.62 -3.11 -3.46
C ASP A 211 -3.98 -4.24 -4.43
N PHE A 212 -4.66 -3.88 -5.52
CA PHE A 212 -4.96 -4.77 -6.63
C PHE A 212 -4.82 -4.03 -7.95
N TYR A 213 -4.19 -4.68 -8.92
CA TYR A 213 -4.02 -4.18 -10.29
C TYR A 213 -4.21 -5.32 -11.28
N TYR A 214 -4.95 -5.09 -12.35
CA TYR A 214 -5.07 -6.08 -13.41
C TYR A 214 -4.78 -5.49 -14.78
N LEU A 215 -4.26 -6.34 -15.64
CA LEU A 215 -3.88 -6.02 -17.00
C LEU A 215 -4.65 -6.90 -17.99
N THR A 216 -5.36 -6.29 -18.92
CA THR A 216 -6.06 -6.98 -20.03
C THR A 216 -5.59 -6.39 -21.35
N GLY A 217 -4.75 -7.13 -22.07
CA GLY A 217 -4.02 -6.59 -23.22
C GLY A 217 -3.16 -5.40 -22.82
N SER A 218 -3.43 -4.20 -23.37
CA SER A 218 -2.71 -2.96 -23.04
C SER A 218 -3.40 -2.09 -21.98
N LYS A 219 -4.57 -2.50 -21.49
CA LYS A 219 -5.32 -1.73 -20.48
C LYS A 219 -5.04 -2.28 -19.09
N GLY A 220 -4.47 -1.43 -18.24
CA GLY A 220 -4.29 -1.69 -16.81
C GLY A 220 -5.26 -0.86 -15.98
N GLU A 221 -5.87 -1.48 -14.98
CA GLU A 221 -6.75 -0.81 -14.02
C GLU A 221 -6.40 -1.27 -12.60
N PHE A 222 -6.53 -0.36 -11.64
CA PHE A 222 -6.22 -0.64 -10.24
C PHE A 222 -7.43 -0.47 -9.34
N TYR A 223 -7.37 -1.15 -8.20
CA TYR A 223 -8.35 -1.10 -7.13
C TYR A 223 -7.65 -0.87 -5.78
N THR A 224 -8.35 -0.21 -4.88
CA THR A 224 -7.89 0.00 -3.50
C THR A 224 -9.01 -0.38 -2.54
N SER A 225 -8.78 -1.40 -1.73
CA SER A 225 -9.76 -1.85 -0.71
C SER A 225 -9.97 -0.83 0.39
N GLY A 226 -9.00 0.04 0.59
CA GLY A 226 -8.98 1.02 1.67
C GLY A 226 -8.47 0.47 3.01
N ILE A 227 -8.22 -0.83 3.14
CA ILE A 227 -7.65 -1.42 4.36
C ILE A 227 -6.13 -1.30 4.28
N ARG A 228 -5.58 -0.34 5.02
CA ARG A 228 -4.14 -0.09 5.06
C ARG A 228 -3.62 -0.07 6.48
N LYS A 229 -2.46 -0.69 6.70
CA LYS A 229 -1.65 -0.57 7.93
C LYS A 229 -0.49 0.37 7.63
N PHE A 230 -0.25 1.31 8.51
CA PHE A 230 0.87 2.23 8.37
C PHE A 230 2.08 1.67 9.09
N VAL A 231 3.22 1.68 8.42
CA VAL A 231 4.48 1.14 8.91
C VAL A 231 5.54 2.23 8.90
N GLY A 232 6.37 2.25 9.95
CA GLY A 232 7.44 3.21 10.13
C GLY A 232 7.19 4.22 11.24
N GLY A 233 8.09 5.18 11.41
CA GLY A 233 8.07 6.19 12.47
C GLY A 233 7.88 7.60 11.92
N LEU A 234 6.96 8.36 12.52
CA LEU A 234 6.85 9.79 12.32
C LEU A 234 7.23 10.51 13.59
N PRO A 235 7.98 11.63 13.53
CA PRO A 235 8.10 12.58 14.63
C PRO A 235 6.72 12.98 15.16
N ILE A 236 6.60 13.23 16.46
CA ILE A 236 5.28 13.44 17.11
C ILE A 236 4.46 14.53 16.44
N TRP A 237 5.12 15.61 15.99
CA TRP A 237 4.46 16.75 15.35
C TRP A 237 3.88 16.37 13.96
N TRP A 238 4.62 15.61 13.20
CA TRP A 238 4.19 15.09 11.91
C TRP A 238 3.11 14.02 12.06
N ARG A 239 3.16 13.24 13.15
CA ARG A 239 2.11 12.27 13.48
C ARG A 239 0.78 12.94 13.77
N ILE A 240 0.79 14.07 14.54
CA ILE A 240 -0.42 14.85 14.80
C ILE A 240 -0.97 15.45 13.51
N GLN A 241 -0.11 16.03 12.68
CA GLN A 241 -0.51 16.61 11.40
C GLN A 241 -1.06 15.55 10.45
N TRP A 242 -0.43 14.39 10.41
CA TRP A 242 -0.90 13.25 9.61
C TRP A 242 -2.26 12.73 10.12
N LEU A 243 -2.43 12.55 11.43
CA LEU A 243 -3.71 12.16 12.02
C LEU A 243 -4.81 13.16 11.69
N ALA A 244 -4.54 14.45 11.81
CA ALA A 244 -5.50 15.51 11.50
C ALA A 244 -5.91 15.50 10.02
N GLY A 245 -4.96 15.26 9.10
CA GLY A 245 -5.24 15.19 7.66
C GLY A 245 -5.86 13.86 7.20
N SER A 246 -5.59 12.76 7.94
CA SER A 246 -6.07 11.42 7.55
C SER A 246 -7.46 11.10 8.06
N PHE A 247 -7.91 11.76 9.13
CA PHE A 247 -9.20 11.52 9.78
C PHE A 247 -10.05 12.79 9.80
N GLU A 248 -10.43 13.30 8.64
CA GLU A 248 -11.13 14.59 8.50
C GLU A 248 -12.36 14.69 9.41
N LEU A 249 -13.24 13.67 9.42
CA LEU A 249 -14.44 13.68 10.25
C LEU A 249 -14.12 13.63 11.75
N ALA A 250 -13.19 12.76 12.16
CA ALA A 250 -12.78 12.65 13.56
C ALA A 250 -12.11 13.95 14.05
N THR A 251 -11.27 14.56 13.22
CA THR A 251 -10.62 15.84 13.49
C THR A 251 -11.65 16.94 13.62
N PHE A 252 -12.64 17.01 12.72
CA PHE A 252 -13.73 17.97 12.79
C PHE A 252 -14.51 17.82 14.12
N ILE A 253 -14.90 16.60 14.49
CA ILE A 253 -15.59 16.32 15.75
C ILE A 253 -14.73 16.74 16.96
N CYS A 254 -13.44 16.41 16.96
CA CYS A 254 -12.52 16.83 18.04
C CYS A 254 -12.43 18.36 18.16
N VAL A 255 -12.32 19.08 17.05
CA VAL A 255 -12.29 20.55 17.05
C VAL A 255 -13.58 21.12 17.62
N VAL A 256 -14.74 20.62 17.19
CA VAL A 256 -16.05 21.05 17.71
C VAL A 256 -16.16 20.78 19.22
N CYS A 257 -15.73 19.61 19.70
CA CYS A 257 -15.72 19.27 21.12
C CYS A 257 -14.81 20.21 21.93
N VAL A 258 -13.60 20.53 21.43
CA VAL A 258 -12.67 21.45 22.09
C VAL A 258 -13.28 22.86 22.18
N ILE A 259 -13.87 23.36 21.09
CA ILE A 259 -14.55 24.67 21.09
C ILE A 259 -15.69 24.68 22.11
N PHE A 260 -16.50 23.62 22.17
CA PHE A 260 -17.62 23.53 23.12
C PHE A 260 -17.12 23.50 24.57
N ILE A 261 -16.10 22.69 24.90
CA ILE A 261 -15.50 22.67 26.24
C ILE A 261 -14.96 24.04 26.62
N PHE A 262 -14.30 24.70 25.68
CA PHE A 262 -13.76 26.06 25.91
C PHE A 262 -14.85 27.07 26.18
N ALA A 263 -15.92 27.04 25.41
CA ALA A 263 -17.09 27.94 25.62
C ALA A 263 -17.73 27.71 27.00
N VAL A 264 -17.99 26.45 27.38
CA VAL A 264 -18.55 26.09 28.70
C VAL A 264 -17.61 26.54 29.85
N THR A 265 -16.31 26.41 29.65
CA THR A 265 -15.31 26.79 30.65
C THR A 265 -15.29 28.31 30.86
N ILE A 266 -15.33 29.07 29.76
CA ILE A 266 -15.41 30.56 29.82
C ILE A 266 -16.70 30.98 30.50
N GLU A 267 -17.82 30.38 30.14
CA GLU A 267 -19.12 30.70 30.75
C GLU A 267 -19.10 30.49 32.27
N ARG A 268 -18.65 29.30 32.71
CA ARG A 268 -18.54 29.00 34.16
C ARG A 268 -17.55 29.89 34.88
N PHE A 269 -16.40 30.20 34.27
CA PHE A 269 -15.44 31.13 34.85
C PHE A 269 -16.00 32.54 34.99
N SER A 270 -16.70 33.03 33.98
CA SER A 270 -17.33 34.34 33.97
C SER A 270 -18.45 34.44 35.02
N ALA A 271 -19.30 33.42 35.11
CA ALA A 271 -20.35 33.34 36.15
C ALA A 271 -19.76 33.28 37.56
N HIS A 272 -18.67 32.54 37.77
CA HIS A 272 -18.01 32.48 39.06
C HIS A 272 -17.35 33.80 39.44
N ARG A 273 -16.79 34.54 38.50
CA ARG A 273 -16.22 35.87 38.70
C ARG A 273 -17.28 36.89 38.99
N ALA A 274 -18.42 36.86 38.29
CA ALA A 274 -19.56 37.75 38.52
C ALA A 274 -20.14 37.52 39.93
N ASN A 275 -20.33 36.30 40.35
CA ASN A 275 -20.83 35.96 41.69
C ASN A 275 -19.86 36.43 42.81
N ARG A 276 -18.55 36.33 42.61
CA ARG A 276 -17.55 36.87 43.56
C ARG A 276 -17.58 38.41 43.67
N LEU A 277 -17.80 39.08 42.57
CA LEU A 277 -17.90 40.56 42.57
C LEU A 277 -19.19 41.03 43.28
N LEU A 278 -20.32 40.37 43.00
CA LEU A 278 -21.59 40.66 43.67
C LEU A 278 -21.54 40.41 45.19
N SER A 279 -20.87 39.32 45.62
CA SER A 279 -20.70 39.05 47.05
C SER A 279 -19.83 40.07 47.77
N ARG A 280 -18.81 40.66 47.11
CA ARG A 280 -18.01 41.74 47.68
C ARG A 280 -18.76 43.07 47.81
N THR A 281 -19.50 43.44 46.77
CA THR A 281 -20.31 44.71 46.81
C THR A 281 -21.42 44.66 47.87
N LEU A 282 -21.95 43.46 48.18
CA LEU A 282 -22.93 43.29 49.24
C LEU A 282 -22.31 43.28 50.66
N SER A 283 -21.03 42.92 50.80
CA SER A 283 -20.32 42.95 52.11
C SER A 283 -19.79 44.33 52.46
N ASP A 284 -19.48 45.18 51.48
CA ASP A 284 -18.96 46.53 51.69
C ASP A 284 -20.04 47.57 51.87
N GLY A 285 -21.36 47.22 51.72
CA GLY A 285 -22.52 48.09 51.86
C GLY A 285 -23.30 47.93 53.17
N SER A 286 -22.82 47.07 54.09
CA SER A 286 -23.37 46.85 55.42
C SER A 286 -22.42 47.40 56.50
#